data_f1b26e89efe1f54cd79a81e8c820ad55
#
_entry.id   f1b26e89efe1f54cd79a81e8c820ad55
#
_cell.length_a   1.000
_cell.length_b   1.000
_cell.length_c   1.000
_cell.angle_alpha   90.00
_cell.angle_beta   90.00
_cell.angle_gamma   90.00
#
_symmetry.space_group_name_H-M   'P 1'
#
loop_
_entity.id
_entity.type
_entity.pdbx_description
1 polymer ?
#
loop_
_entity_poly.entity_id
_entity_poly.type
_entity_poly.pdbx_seq_one_letter_code
_entity_poly.pdbx_strand_id
1 'polypeptide(L)'
;MATTTNADALLISQFSHTPFYCEENVYHLCKKLWTSGAEGQGSDLFVVFISNEKKQIPLWHQKASQRAEGLTLWDYHVICVQKKKGDSPLLVWDLDSTLQFPCPLASYVADAIKPSIQLFSEFQRFFRIVHAPIFLRTFASDRRHMKDSEGNWMYQPPEHDPIIAEDGTVHNLNEYMEMCAADVVKKIEPHVMSAVESQKLGVLIGETQLEEFFSLAS
;
A
#
# COMPACT_ATOMS: atom_id res chain seq x y z
N MET A 1 -12.05 28.00 -27.84
CA MET A 1 -11.41 28.01 -26.50
C MET A 1 -12.12 26.96 -25.68
N ALA A 2 -11.56 25.77 -25.60
CA ALA A 2 -12.12 24.67 -24.81
C ALA A 2 -11.61 24.85 -23.38
N THR A 3 -12.50 25.15 -22.47
CA THR A 3 -12.25 25.14 -21.02
C THR A 3 -12.05 23.67 -20.60
N THR A 4 -10.81 23.28 -20.41
CA THR A 4 -10.45 22.06 -19.68
C THR A 4 -10.98 22.21 -18.26
N THR A 5 -12.06 21.52 -17.96
CA THR A 5 -12.53 21.31 -16.59
C THR A 5 -11.42 20.58 -15.85
N ASN A 6 -10.78 21.26 -14.89
CA ASN A 6 -9.96 20.64 -13.86
C ASN A 6 -10.82 19.59 -13.19
N ALA A 7 -10.64 18.31 -13.53
CA ALA A 7 -11.11 17.21 -12.72
C ALA A 7 -10.45 17.37 -11.37
N ASP A 8 -11.24 17.49 -10.30
CA ASP A 8 -10.78 17.76 -8.95
C ASP A 8 -9.65 16.80 -8.56
N ALA A 9 -8.41 17.28 -8.59
CA ALA A 9 -7.30 16.56 -8.00
C ALA A 9 -7.64 16.43 -6.51
N LEU A 10 -7.91 15.21 -6.05
CA LEU A 10 -8.17 14.96 -4.64
C LEU A 10 -6.94 15.40 -3.84
N LEU A 11 -7.12 16.43 -3.02
CA LEU A 11 -6.03 16.95 -2.21
C LEU A 11 -5.72 16.00 -1.06
N ILE A 12 -4.46 15.85 -0.72
CA ILE A 12 -4.01 15.01 0.40
C ILE A 12 -4.73 15.36 1.71
N SER A 13 -5.09 16.64 1.91
CA SER A 13 -5.85 17.12 3.08
C SER A 13 -7.26 16.55 3.21
N GLN A 14 -7.78 15.90 2.18
CA GLN A 14 -9.09 15.22 2.24
C GLN A 14 -9.01 13.84 2.89
N PHE A 15 -7.81 13.30 3.11
CA PHE A 15 -7.60 11.99 3.71
C PHE A 15 -7.05 12.13 5.12
N SER A 16 -7.58 11.33 6.05
CA SER A 16 -7.01 11.22 7.39
C SER A 16 -5.63 10.57 7.30
N HIS A 17 -4.66 11.16 7.98
CA HIS A 17 -3.30 10.64 8.04
C HIS A 17 -2.82 10.65 9.48
N THR A 18 -2.45 9.49 9.99
CA THR A 18 -1.77 9.32 11.27
C THR A 18 -0.39 8.73 11.00
N PRO A 19 0.70 9.44 11.32
CA PRO A 19 2.05 8.93 11.11
C PRO A 19 2.25 7.56 11.78
N PHE A 20 2.97 6.66 11.11
CA PHE A 20 3.29 5.29 11.57
C PHE A 20 2.12 4.30 11.62
N TYR A 21 0.97 4.65 11.07
CA TYR A 21 -0.21 3.79 10.95
C TYR A 21 -0.61 3.64 9.47
N CYS A 22 0.37 3.32 8.61
CA CYS A 22 0.20 3.30 7.16
C CYS A 22 -0.91 2.34 6.69
N GLU A 23 -1.07 1.19 7.35
CA GLU A 23 -2.11 0.21 7.06
C GLU A 23 -3.53 0.73 7.32
N GLU A 24 -3.72 1.48 8.43
CA GLU A 24 -5.01 2.10 8.75
C GLU A 24 -5.28 3.32 7.86
N ASN A 25 -4.24 4.11 7.57
CA ASN A 25 -4.33 5.23 6.63
C ASN A 25 -4.81 4.74 5.26
N VAL A 26 -4.22 3.64 4.75
CA VAL A 26 -4.62 3.04 3.47
C VAL A 26 -6.01 2.40 3.55
N TYR A 27 -6.39 1.76 4.67
CA TYR A 27 -7.74 1.24 4.86
C TYR A 27 -8.80 2.34 4.67
N HIS A 28 -8.66 3.46 5.37
CA HIS A 28 -9.60 4.58 5.28
C HIS A 28 -9.54 5.29 3.92
N LEU A 29 -8.37 5.37 3.31
CA LEU A 29 -8.21 5.89 1.96
C LEU A 29 -8.98 5.04 0.95
N CYS A 30 -8.79 3.71 0.96
CA CYS A 30 -9.52 2.79 0.09
C CYS A 30 -11.04 2.88 0.30
N LYS A 31 -11.48 2.91 1.56
CA LYS A 31 -12.90 3.07 1.90
C LYS A 31 -13.49 4.36 1.32
N LYS A 32 -12.75 5.46 1.41
CA LYS A 32 -13.17 6.75 0.87
C LYS A 32 -13.20 6.75 -0.66
N LEU A 33 -12.14 6.27 -1.32
CA LEU A 33 -12.11 6.17 -2.79
C LEU A 33 -13.22 5.27 -3.32
N TRP A 34 -13.53 4.17 -2.62
CA TRP A 34 -14.62 3.26 -2.99
C TRP A 34 -16.00 3.89 -2.90
N THR A 35 -16.23 4.73 -1.88
CA THR A 35 -17.54 5.35 -1.62
C THR A 35 -17.77 6.67 -2.36
N SER A 36 -16.72 7.35 -2.83
CA SER A 36 -16.82 8.67 -3.46
C SER A 36 -17.49 8.70 -4.83
N GLY A 37 -17.95 7.57 -5.35
CA GLY A 37 -18.88 7.44 -6.50
C GLY A 37 -18.37 7.94 -7.86
N ALA A 38 -17.74 9.10 -7.93
CA ALA A 38 -17.28 9.70 -9.19
C ALA A 38 -15.99 9.04 -9.73
N GLU A 39 -15.14 8.52 -8.85
CA GLU A 39 -13.90 7.83 -9.23
C GLU A 39 -13.92 6.33 -8.90
N GLY A 40 -14.85 5.86 -8.04
CA GLY A 40 -14.97 4.46 -7.63
C GLY A 40 -15.69 3.57 -8.65
N GLN A 41 -16.60 4.11 -9.46
CA GLN A 41 -17.26 3.35 -10.52
C GLN A 41 -16.30 3.11 -11.69
N GLY A 42 -15.65 1.95 -11.67
CA GLY A 42 -14.77 1.50 -12.75
C GLY A 42 -13.29 1.68 -12.46
N SER A 43 -12.89 1.87 -11.21
CA SER A 43 -11.50 1.78 -10.76
C SER A 43 -11.31 0.55 -9.89
N ASP A 44 -10.21 -0.17 -10.11
CA ASP A 44 -9.76 -1.22 -9.21
C ASP A 44 -8.73 -0.64 -8.24
N LEU A 45 -8.88 -0.97 -6.97
CA LEU A 45 -7.98 -0.57 -5.91
C LEU A 45 -7.26 -1.80 -5.35
N PHE A 46 -5.96 -1.68 -5.20
CA PHE A 46 -5.10 -2.72 -4.64
C PHE A 46 -4.34 -2.16 -3.45
N VAL A 47 -4.39 -2.86 -2.33
CA VAL A 47 -3.56 -2.58 -1.16
C VAL A 47 -2.27 -3.36 -1.32
N VAL A 48 -1.14 -2.66 -1.20
CA VAL A 48 0.19 -3.26 -1.38
C VAL A 48 0.97 -3.09 -0.09
N PHE A 49 1.20 -4.20 0.60
CA PHE A 49 2.13 -4.26 1.72
C PHE A 49 3.53 -4.49 1.17
N ILE A 50 4.49 -3.72 1.64
CA ILE A 50 5.90 -3.80 1.29
C ILE A 50 6.65 -4.19 2.56
N SER A 51 7.32 -5.35 2.56
CA SER A 51 8.13 -5.82 3.69
C SER A 51 9.14 -6.86 3.23
N ASN A 52 9.82 -7.50 4.15
CA ASN A 52 10.65 -8.68 3.95
C ASN A 52 10.78 -9.50 5.24
N GLU A 53 11.44 -10.66 5.17
CA GLU A 53 11.66 -11.54 6.32
C GLU A 53 12.42 -10.86 7.48
N LYS A 54 13.25 -9.86 7.17
CA LYS A 54 14.07 -9.13 8.15
C LYS A 54 13.37 -7.89 8.70
N LYS A 55 12.19 -7.54 8.17
CA LYS A 55 11.47 -6.30 8.52
C LYS A 55 12.38 -5.07 8.39
N GLN A 56 13.08 -4.98 7.26
CA GLN A 56 14.03 -3.92 6.94
C GLN A 56 13.94 -3.58 5.45
N ILE A 57 13.04 -2.66 5.09
CA ILE A 57 12.86 -2.26 3.70
C ILE A 57 13.15 -0.77 3.53
N PRO A 58 14.14 -0.40 2.67
CA PRO A 58 14.41 1.00 2.37
C PRO A 58 13.37 1.54 1.38
N LEU A 59 12.82 2.72 1.68
CA LEU A 59 12.02 3.52 0.77
C LEU A 59 12.53 4.96 0.80
N TRP A 60 12.53 5.61 -0.36
CA TRP A 60 12.91 7.02 -0.53
C TRP A 60 11.69 7.92 -0.54
N HIS A 61 11.92 9.22 -0.45
CA HIS A 61 10.84 10.23 -0.43
C HIS A 61 9.79 10.01 0.66
N GLN A 62 10.23 9.59 1.85
CA GLN A 62 9.36 9.36 3.00
C GLN A 62 9.37 10.56 3.96
N LYS A 63 8.18 11.02 4.39
CA LYS A 63 7.99 12.15 5.32
C LYS A 63 8.63 11.91 6.68
N ALA A 64 8.71 10.65 7.12
CA ALA A 64 9.32 10.27 8.40
C ALA A 64 10.84 10.48 8.42
N SER A 65 11.48 10.66 7.27
CA SER A 65 12.92 10.81 7.18
C SER A 65 13.39 12.26 7.32
N GLN A 66 14.51 12.43 8.02
CA GLN A 66 15.29 13.66 8.02
C GLN A 66 16.56 13.58 7.14
N ARG A 67 16.76 12.43 6.46
CA ARG A 67 17.91 12.22 5.57
C ARG A 67 17.66 12.85 4.21
N ALA A 68 18.76 13.12 3.48
CA ALA A 68 18.67 13.50 2.08
C ALA A 68 17.84 12.47 1.29
N GLU A 69 17.07 12.95 0.31
CA GLU A 69 16.15 12.13 -0.50
C GLU A 69 15.06 11.37 0.29
N GLY A 70 14.88 11.68 1.58
CA GLY A 70 13.82 11.09 2.37
C GLY A 70 13.95 9.58 2.60
N LEU A 71 15.18 9.03 2.64
CA LEU A 71 15.39 7.60 2.87
C LEU A 71 14.95 7.19 4.28
N THR A 72 14.02 6.25 4.37
CA THR A 72 13.55 5.60 5.61
C THR A 72 13.73 4.09 5.48
N LEU A 73 14.16 3.46 6.57
CA LEU A 73 14.16 2.02 6.71
C LEU A 73 12.91 1.64 7.52
N TRP A 74 11.94 1.05 6.84
CA TRP A 74 10.69 0.60 7.44
C TRP A 74 10.77 -0.88 7.83
N ASP A 75 10.04 -1.30 8.84
CA ASP A 75 9.74 -2.71 9.11
C ASP A 75 8.71 -3.25 8.10
N TYR A 76 7.73 -2.46 7.77
CA TYR A 76 6.80 -2.61 6.64
C TYR A 76 6.25 -1.24 6.24
N HIS A 77 5.73 -1.15 5.03
CA HIS A 77 4.98 0.02 4.56
C HIS A 77 3.78 -0.41 3.73
N VAL A 78 2.73 0.40 3.71
CA VAL A 78 1.50 0.08 2.99
C VAL A 78 1.11 1.25 2.10
N ILE A 79 0.81 0.93 0.84
CA ILE A 79 0.34 1.90 -0.16
C ILE A 79 -0.94 1.38 -0.83
N CYS A 80 -1.69 2.28 -1.47
CA CYS A 80 -2.77 1.89 -2.36
C CYS A 80 -2.38 2.15 -3.80
N VAL A 81 -2.62 1.18 -4.69
CA VAL A 81 -2.48 1.35 -6.14
C VAL A 81 -3.88 1.37 -6.74
N GLN A 82 -4.17 2.40 -7.51
CA GLN A 82 -5.42 2.58 -8.22
C GLN A 82 -5.22 2.36 -9.72
N LYS A 83 -6.06 1.50 -10.29
CA LYS A 83 -6.20 1.30 -11.72
C LYS A 83 -7.54 1.86 -12.16
N LYS A 84 -7.53 2.88 -13.00
CA LYS A 84 -8.74 3.43 -13.64
C LYS A 84 -9.02 2.67 -14.94
N LYS A 85 -10.29 2.62 -15.36
CA LYS A 85 -10.67 2.04 -16.66
C LYS A 85 -10.06 2.84 -17.82
N GLY A 86 -9.69 2.15 -18.90
CA GLY A 86 -9.08 2.75 -20.09
C GLY A 86 -7.57 2.98 -19.93
N ASP A 87 -6.98 3.78 -20.82
CA ASP A 87 -5.54 4.02 -20.90
C ASP A 87 -5.02 5.04 -19.85
N SER A 88 -5.71 5.17 -18.72
CA SER A 88 -5.26 6.06 -17.66
C SER A 88 -4.06 5.47 -16.94
N PRO A 89 -3.08 6.30 -16.51
CA PRO A 89 -1.94 5.81 -15.75
C PRO A 89 -2.39 5.22 -14.41
N LEU A 90 -1.69 4.16 -13.99
CA LEU A 90 -1.80 3.62 -12.64
C LEU A 90 -1.33 4.67 -11.63
N LEU A 91 -2.05 4.83 -10.53
CA LEU A 91 -1.77 5.82 -9.51
C LEU A 91 -1.45 5.17 -8.17
N VAL A 92 -0.39 5.63 -7.54
CA VAL A 92 -0.01 5.27 -6.17
C VAL A 92 -0.50 6.34 -5.21
N TRP A 93 -1.19 5.92 -4.18
CA TRP A 93 -1.65 6.72 -3.06
C TRP A 93 -0.84 6.34 -1.83
N ASP A 94 0.18 7.13 -1.52
CA ASP A 94 1.05 6.97 -0.35
C ASP A 94 1.00 8.25 0.49
N LEU A 95 0.30 8.19 1.62
CA LEU A 95 0.13 9.33 2.52
C LEU A 95 1.42 9.71 3.27
N ASP A 96 2.39 8.81 3.33
CA ASP A 96 3.68 9.02 3.99
C ASP A 96 4.77 9.48 3.01
N SER A 97 4.48 9.53 1.70
CA SER A 97 5.43 10.01 0.69
C SER A 97 5.45 11.53 0.56
N THR A 98 6.62 12.07 0.20
CA THR A 98 6.81 13.47 -0.21
C THR A 98 6.62 13.69 -1.72
N LEU A 99 6.40 12.61 -2.49
CA LEU A 99 6.09 12.69 -3.92
C LEU A 99 4.71 13.30 -4.15
N GLN A 100 4.40 13.58 -5.42
CA GLN A 100 3.06 14.02 -5.82
C GLN A 100 1.99 13.05 -5.29
N PHE A 101 0.82 13.56 -4.91
CA PHE A 101 -0.28 12.77 -4.38
C PHE A 101 -1.58 12.99 -5.18
N PRO A 102 -2.13 11.94 -5.85
CA PRO A 102 -1.49 10.64 -6.08
C PRO A 102 -0.33 10.73 -7.07
N CYS A 103 0.60 9.76 -7.00
CA CYS A 103 1.78 9.66 -7.85
C CYS A 103 1.57 8.62 -8.95
N PRO A 104 1.96 8.85 -10.23
CA PRO A 104 2.01 7.78 -11.22
C PRO A 104 2.89 6.62 -10.75
N LEU A 105 2.45 5.36 -10.95
CA LEU A 105 3.18 4.17 -10.49
C LEU A 105 4.62 4.14 -11.00
N ALA A 106 4.85 4.43 -12.28
CA ALA A 106 6.20 4.46 -12.84
C ALA A 106 7.11 5.48 -12.14
N SER A 107 6.60 6.67 -11.79
CA SER A 107 7.35 7.66 -11.03
C SER A 107 7.61 7.19 -9.59
N TYR A 108 6.61 6.57 -8.95
CA TYR A 108 6.78 6.02 -7.60
C TYR A 108 7.83 4.90 -7.56
N VAL A 109 7.82 4.01 -8.56
CA VAL A 109 8.83 2.95 -8.71
C VAL A 109 10.21 3.56 -8.91
N ALA A 110 10.35 4.54 -9.81
CA ALA A 110 11.63 5.18 -10.11
C ALA A 110 12.20 5.96 -8.92
N ASP A 111 11.36 6.66 -8.16
CA ASP A 111 11.82 7.64 -7.15
C ASP A 111 11.74 7.10 -5.72
N ALA A 112 10.72 6.33 -5.35
CA ALA A 112 10.55 5.81 -3.99
C ALA A 112 11.05 4.38 -3.81
N ILE A 113 10.91 3.51 -4.82
CA ILE A 113 11.40 2.14 -4.76
C ILE A 113 12.85 2.07 -5.27
N LYS A 114 13.18 2.73 -6.40
CA LYS A 114 14.53 2.75 -7.01
C LYS A 114 15.10 1.34 -7.25
N PRO A 115 14.48 0.50 -8.09
CA PRO A 115 14.92 -0.87 -8.33
C PRO A 115 16.29 -0.96 -9.01
N SER A 116 16.79 0.14 -9.58
CA SER A 116 18.15 0.25 -10.12
C SER A 116 19.25 0.22 -9.06
N ILE A 117 18.92 0.47 -7.79
CA ILE A 117 19.87 0.38 -6.68
C ILE A 117 19.98 -1.08 -6.25
N GLN A 118 21.18 -1.64 -6.39
CA GLN A 118 21.44 -3.00 -5.90
C GLN A 118 21.46 -3.02 -4.37
N LEU A 119 20.45 -3.63 -3.78
CA LEU A 119 20.34 -3.82 -2.33
C LEU A 119 21.00 -5.15 -1.90
N PHE A 120 21.53 -5.19 -0.67
CA PHE A 120 21.87 -6.46 -0.04
C PHE A 120 20.59 -7.29 0.20
N SER A 121 20.75 -8.60 0.31
CA SER A 121 19.64 -9.55 0.42
C SER A 121 18.69 -9.24 1.58
N GLU A 122 19.23 -8.75 2.71
CA GLU A 122 18.45 -8.38 3.89
C GLU A 122 17.53 -7.17 3.68
N PHE A 123 17.78 -6.36 2.65
CA PHE A 123 17.00 -5.17 2.31
C PHE A 123 16.13 -5.35 1.07
N GLN A 124 16.15 -6.52 0.43
CA GLN A 124 15.27 -6.81 -0.70
C GLN A 124 13.81 -6.72 -0.27
N ARG A 125 12.98 -6.16 -1.13
CA ARG A 125 11.57 -5.91 -0.84
C ARG A 125 10.69 -6.93 -1.54
N PHE A 126 9.67 -7.37 -0.83
CA PHE A 126 8.57 -8.13 -1.37
C PHE A 126 7.29 -7.30 -1.29
N PHE A 127 6.36 -7.58 -2.19
CA PHE A 127 5.12 -6.84 -2.33
C PHE A 127 3.95 -7.81 -2.25
N ARG A 128 3.17 -7.71 -1.18
CA ARG A 128 1.91 -8.44 -1.05
C ARG A 128 0.79 -7.59 -1.62
N ILE A 129 0.17 -8.05 -2.69
CA ILE A 129 -0.89 -7.33 -3.38
C ILE A 129 -2.23 -7.97 -3.03
N VAL A 130 -3.13 -7.20 -2.46
CA VAL A 130 -4.48 -7.62 -2.04
C VAL A 130 -5.51 -6.71 -2.69
N HIS A 131 -6.57 -7.28 -3.26
CA HIS A 131 -7.68 -6.49 -3.78
C HIS A 131 -8.38 -5.74 -2.65
N ALA A 132 -8.58 -4.42 -2.79
CA ALA A 132 -9.09 -3.58 -1.71
C ALA A 132 -10.47 -4.02 -1.16
N PRO A 133 -11.44 -4.49 -1.96
CA PRO A 133 -12.70 -5.03 -1.42
C PRO A 133 -12.51 -6.21 -0.46
N ILE A 134 -11.52 -7.07 -0.69
CA ILE A 134 -11.19 -8.18 0.22
C ILE A 134 -10.53 -7.63 1.47
N PHE A 135 -9.52 -6.76 1.30
CA PHE A 135 -8.82 -6.13 2.41
C PHE A 135 -9.79 -5.41 3.35
N LEU A 136 -10.71 -4.60 2.82
CA LEU A 136 -11.68 -3.85 3.61
C LEU A 136 -12.60 -4.73 4.46
N ARG A 137 -12.87 -5.97 4.03
CA ARG A 137 -13.70 -6.94 4.77
C ARG A 137 -12.93 -7.78 5.76
N THR A 138 -11.66 -8.07 5.48
CA THR A 138 -10.90 -9.10 6.18
C THR A 138 -9.76 -8.58 7.06
N PHE A 139 -9.35 -7.33 6.87
CA PHE A 139 -8.27 -6.71 7.65
C PHE A 139 -8.77 -6.28 9.03
N ALA A 140 -7.91 -6.48 10.04
CA ALA A 140 -8.15 -6.03 11.41
C ALA A 140 -6.86 -5.60 12.09
N SER A 141 -6.92 -4.50 12.85
CA SER A 141 -5.81 -4.01 13.65
C SER A 141 -6.33 -3.43 14.97
N ASP A 142 -5.94 -4.03 16.08
CA ASP A 142 -6.17 -3.48 17.42
C ASP A 142 -4.98 -2.64 17.92
N ARG A 143 -4.03 -2.37 17.03
CA ARG A 143 -2.85 -1.52 17.26
C ARG A 143 -1.89 -2.05 18.33
N ARG A 144 -2.02 -3.32 18.76
CA ARG A 144 -1.13 -3.90 19.79
C ARG A 144 0.35 -3.86 19.40
N HIS A 145 0.67 -3.89 18.11
CA HIS A 145 2.03 -3.79 17.59
C HIS A 145 2.68 -2.41 17.82
N MET A 146 1.88 -1.39 18.13
CA MET A 146 2.32 -0.02 18.42
C MET A 146 2.45 0.26 19.92
N LYS A 147 2.42 -0.78 20.75
CA LYS A 147 2.66 -0.69 22.18
C LYS A 147 4.01 -1.27 22.56
N ASP A 148 4.67 -0.62 23.51
CA ASP A 148 5.89 -1.14 24.12
C ASP A 148 5.59 -2.29 25.10
N SER A 149 6.62 -2.85 25.72
CA SER A 149 6.51 -3.95 26.70
C SER A 149 5.72 -3.58 27.96
N GLU A 150 5.57 -2.29 28.25
CA GLU A 150 4.81 -1.76 29.41
C GLU A 150 3.35 -1.44 29.03
N GLY A 151 2.99 -1.56 27.73
CA GLY A 151 1.67 -1.28 27.20
C GLY A 151 1.43 0.18 26.82
N ASN A 152 2.46 1.04 26.87
CA ASN A 152 2.37 2.43 26.44
C ASN A 152 2.41 2.52 24.91
N TRP A 153 1.75 3.53 24.37
CA TRP A 153 1.83 3.80 22.93
C TRP A 153 3.21 4.34 22.54
N MET A 154 3.86 3.72 21.58
CA MET A 154 5.10 4.23 20.98
C MET A 154 4.87 5.49 20.15
N TYR A 155 3.70 5.57 19.51
CA TYR A 155 3.22 6.74 18.76
C TYR A 155 1.73 6.93 19.05
N GLN A 156 1.28 8.20 19.00
CA GLN A 156 -0.13 8.54 19.24
C GLN A 156 -1.03 7.79 18.24
N PRO A 157 -2.00 6.99 18.74
CA PRO A 157 -2.90 6.26 17.85
C PRO A 157 -3.90 7.19 17.14
N PRO A 158 -4.46 6.75 16.00
CA PRO A 158 -5.57 7.44 15.36
C PRO A 158 -6.77 7.64 16.32
N GLU A 159 -7.51 8.73 16.11
CA GLU A 159 -8.71 9.05 16.93
C GLU A 159 -9.90 8.11 16.67
N HIS A 160 -9.95 7.48 15.47
CA HIS A 160 -11.02 6.52 15.16
C HIS A 160 -10.82 5.18 15.89
N ASP A 161 -11.91 4.41 16.01
CA ASP A 161 -11.87 3.08 16.60
C ASP A 161 -10.93 2.12 15.84
N PRO A 162 -10.35 1.13 16.54
CA PRO A 162 -9.62 0.04 15.90
C PRO A 162 -10.44 -0.67 14.82
N ILE A 163 -9.75 -1.17 13.78
CA ILE A 163 -10.40 -1.85 12.68
C ILE A 163 -10.69 -3.30 13.07
N ILE A 164 -11.95 -3.71 12.93
CA ILE A 164 -12.43 -5.07 13.15
C ILE A 164 -12.92 -5.62 11.80
N ALA A 165 -12.48 -6.83 11.45
CA ALA A 165 -12.92 -7.50 10.24
C ALA A 165 -14.40 -7.94 10.32
N GLU A 166 -15.04 -8.17 9.17
CA GLU A 166 -16.46 -8.56 9.12
C GLU A 166 -16.76 -9.88 9.84
N ASP A 167 -15.78 -10.79 9.95
CA ASP A 167 -15.89 -12.06 10.67
C ASP A 167 -15.69 -11.94 12.20
N GLY A 168 -15.45 -10.72 12.69
CA GLY A 168 -15.18 -10.44 14.10
C GLY A 168 -13.71 -10.58 14.50
N THR A 169 -12.79 -10.87 13.59
CA THR A 169 -11.36 -10.85 13.86
C THR A 169 -10.94 -9.45 14.30
N VAL A 170 -10.20 -9.35 15.40
CA VAL A 170 -9.77 -8.06 15.98
C VAL A 170 -8.33 -7.66 15.62
N HIS A 171 -7.51 -8.63 15.20
CA HIS A 171 -6.11 -8.37 14.79
C HIS A 171 -5.59 -9.47 13.89
N ASN A 172 -5.08 -9.10 12.71
CA ASN A 172 -4.44 -10.02 11.76
C ASN A 172 -3.36 -9.33 10.90
N LEU A 173 -2.92 -8.14 11.29
CA LEU A 173 -1.88 -7.39 10.59
C LEU A 173 -0.62 -8.23 10.32
N ASN A 174 -0.23 -9.08 11.27
CA ASN A 174 0.94 -9.94 11.14
C ASN A 174 0.86 -10.87 9.92
N GLU A 175 -0.34 -11.39 9.58
CA GLU A 175 -0.53 -12.25 8.41
C GLU A 175 -0.18 -11.52 7.10
N TYR A 176 -0.49 -10.22 7.02
CA TYR A 176 -0.19 -9.40 5.83
C TYR A 176 1.29 -9.02 5.73
N MET A 177 1.97 -8.85 6.88
CA MET A 177 3.40 -8.47 6.93
C MET A 177 4.35 -9.66 6.80
N GLU A 178 3.88 -10.89 7.06
CA GLU A 178 4.69 -12.10 6.94
C GLU A 178 4.96 -12.42 5.47
N MET A 179 6.20 -12.27 5.04
CA MET A 179 6.62 -12.42 3.65
C MET A 179 7.86 -13.31 3.58
N CYS A 180 7.71 -14.48 2.97
CA CYS A 180 8.81 -15.41 2.73
C CYS A 180 9.20 -15.42 1.25
N ALA A 181 10.49 -15.39 0.95
CA ALA A 181 10.99 -15.46 -0.42
C ALA A 181 10.50 -16.72 -1.17
N ALA A 182 10.24 -17.81 -0.44
CA ALA A 182 9.72 -19.05 -1.02
C ALA A 182 8.29 -18.93 -1.56
N ASP A 183 7.50 -17.97 -1.04
CA ASP A 183 6.10 -17.74 -1.40
C ASP A 183 5.94 -16.76 -2.58
N VAL A 184 7.04 -16.15 -3.02
CA VAL A 184 7.03 -15.22 -4.15
C VAL A 184 6.66 -15.98 -5.43
N VAL A 185 5.64 -15.48 -6.14
CA VAL A 185 5.23 -16.09 -7.41
C VAL A 185 6.38 -16.00 -8.43
N LYS A 186 6.65 -17.11 -9.13
CA LYS A 186 7.77 -17.20 -10.08
C LYS A 186 7.50 -16.42 -11.37
N LYS A 187 6.24 -16.37 -11.79
CA LYS A 187 5.79 -15.70 -13.02
C LYS A 187 4.43 -15.07 -12.78
N ILE A 188 4.21 -13.92 -13.36
CA ILE A 188 2.90 -13.27 -13.40
C ILE A 188 2.10 -13.89 -14.54
N GLU A 189 1.11 -14.70 -14.20
CA GLU A 189 0.22 -15.39 -15.14
C GLU A 189 -1.25 -15.04 -14.79
N PRO A 190 -2.22 -15.24 -15.70
CA PRO A 190 -3.62 -14.86 -15.45
C PRO A 190 -4.23 -15.42 -14.16
N HIS A 191 -3.81 -16.61 -13.71
CA HIS A 191 -4.28 -17.18 -12.45
C HIS A 191 -3.82 -16.39 -11.21
N VAL A 192 -2.71 -15.65 -11.30
CA VAL A 192 -2.22 -14.77 -10.23
C VAL A 192 -3.21 -13.63 -9.99
N MET A 193 -3.79 -13.08 -11.06
CA MET A 193 -4.83 -12.05 -10.97
C MET A 193 -6.08 -12.58 -10.27
N SER A 194 -6.55 -13.79 -10.65
CA SER A 194 -7.69 -14.42 -9.97
C SER A 194 -7.41 -14.68 -8.49
N ALA A 195 -6.16 -15.01 -8.13
CA ALA A 195 -5.76 -15.16 -6.74
C ALA A 195 -5.83 -13.84 -5.95
N VAL A 196 -5.38 -12.73 -6.54
CA VAL A 196 -5.49 -11.39 -5.90
C VAL A 196 -6.95 -11.02 -5.64
N GLU A 197 -7.85 -11.34 -6.56
CA GLU A 197 -9.27 -11.02 -6.49
C GLU A 197 -10.10 -11.94 -5.58
N SER A 198 -9.52 -13.06 -5.11
CA SER A 198 -10.25 -14.07 -4.34
C SER A 198 -9.62 -14.44 -3.00
N GLN A 199 -8.32 -14.30 -2.83
CA GLN A 199 -7.62 -14.73 -1.61
C GLN A 199 -7.48 -13.59 -0.60
N LYS A 200 -7.70 -13.89 0.69
CA LYS A 200 -7.57 -12.94 1.81
C LYS A 200 -6.22 -12.21 1.81
N LEU A 201 -5.14 -12.95 1.58
CA LEU A 201 -3.78 -12.41 1.58
C LEU A 201 -3.25 -12.10 0.18
N GLY A 202 -4.11 -12.20 -0.85
CA GLY A 202 -3.73 -11.93 -2.22
C GLY A 202 -2.53 -12.74 -2.69
N VAL A 203 -1.55 -12.08 -3.30
CA VAL A 203 -0.33 -12.70 -3.83
C VAL A 203 0.93 -11.97 -3.36
N LEU A 204 2.03 -12.70 -3.29
CA LEU A 204 3.35 -12.14 -2.99
C LEU A 204 4.21 -12.12 -4.24
N ILE A 205 4.75 -10.96 -4.60
CA ILE A 205 5.63 -10.75 -5.75
C ILE A 205 6.95 -10.11 -5.33
N GLY A 206 7.96 -10.27 -6.18
CA GLY A 206 9.25 -9.62 -6.03
C GLY A 206 9.27 -8.22 -6.65
N GLU A 207 10.32 -7.47 -6.35
CA GLU A 207 10.49 -6.07 -6.78
C GLU A 207 10.43 -5.88 -8.30
N THR A 208 11.08 -6.76 -9.06
CA THR A 208 11.12 -6.69 -10.51
C THR A 208 9.80 -7.04 -11.20
N GLN A 209 8.85 -7.60 -10.46
CA GLN A 209 7.55 -8.03 -10.97
C GLN A 209 6.44 -6.99 -10.75
N LEU A 210 6.70 -5.91 -10.01
CA LEU A 210 5.66 -4.96 -9.62
C LEU A 210 5.03 -4.26 -10.83
N GLU A 211 5.83 -3.73 -11.73
CA GLU A 211 5.32 -3.07 -12.94
C GLU A 211 4.71 -4.07 -13.91
N GLU A 212 5.32 -5.26 -14.07
CA GLU A 212 4.79 -6.35 -14.90
C GLU A 212 3.39 -6.76 -14.42
N PHE A 213 3.22 -6.96 -13.10
CA PHE A 213 1.93 -7.32 -12.51
C PHE A 213 0.84 -6.33 -12.89
N PHE A 214 1.06 -5.04 -12.68
CA PHE A 214 0.05 -4.03 -12.96
C PHE A 214 -0.15 -3.77 -14.46
N SER A 215 0.83 -4.08 -15.31
CA SER A 215 0.67 -4.02 -16.75
C SER A 215 -0.22 -5.14 -17.29
N LEU A 216 -0.19 -6.33 -16.69
CA LEU A 216 -1.05 -7.46 -17.07
C LEU A 216 -2.45 -7.36 -16.45
N ALA A 217 -2.59 -6.63 -15.36
CA ALA A 217 -3.87 -6.27 -14.79
C ALA A 217 -4.68 -5.30 -15.68
N SER A 218 -4.12 -4.91 -16.84
CA SER A 218 -4.66 -3.89 -17.76
C SER A 218 -5.70 -4.45 -18.71
#